data_156dac88cfb1b4357f6de14c13ade2b2
#
_entry.id   156dac88cfb1b4357f6de14c13ade2b2
#
_cell.length_a   1.000
_cell.length_b   1.000
_cell.length_c   1.000
_cell.angle_alpha   90.00
_cell.angle_beta   90.00
_cell.angle_gamma   90.00
#
_symmetry.space_group_name_H-M   'P 1'
#
loop_
_entity.id
_entity.type
_entity.pdbx_description
1 polymer ?
#
loop_
_entity_poly.entity_id
_entity_poly.type
_entity_poly.pdbx_seq_one_letter_code
_entity_poly.pdbx_strand_id
1 'polypeptide(L)'
;MSSAKNRLTFKATMAQVSVPATSANLGPGFDSLGLALELRDRYAAQVLDDATFDVDVTGEGSADVKTDKNNLVIKAMLHGFEHMGQKPKGIALRQLNVIPHGRGLGSSAAAIVGGLALARSLVLGGEQLLTDEEMISLGSELEGHPDNIAAAVLGGATIAWVDRTSENSGHGVAIKVDPKIKALVFVPEAHLATSKARKLLPETIPHQDAVLNASRAALLVHAIQSRPDLLLEATEDLLHQNYRAEAMPKSMTLVTKLRAAGVPAMMSGAGPSVLVLHTLDDLEVEAVIKVGAGAFAAQKLAISTHGVE
;
A
#
# COMPACT_ATOMS: atom_id res chain seq x y z
N MET A 1 37.64 17.81 -0.26
CA MET A 1 37.65 17.63 1.21
C MET A 1 36.70 16.48 1.52
N SER A 2 37.26 15.33 1.94
CA SER A 2 36.45 14.16 2.32
C SER A 2 35.70 14.51 3.61
N SER A 3 34.39 14.72 3.54
CA SER A 3 33.55 14.85 4.73
C SER A 3 33.65 13.53 5.50
N ALA A 4 34.20 13.58 6.71
CA ALA A 4 34.13 12.44 7.62
C ALA A 4 32.63 12.08 7.76
N LYS A 5 32.20 10.97 7.14
CA LYS A 5 30.85 10.45 7.34
C LYS A 5 30.68 10.20 8.84
N ASN A 6 29.82 10.96 9.49
CA ASN A 6 29.48 10.74 10.90
C ASN A 6 29.03 9.28 11.06
N ARG A 7 29.72 8.56 11.94
CA ARG A 7 29.39 7.15 12.19
C ARG A 7 28.03 7.10 12.90
N LEU A 8 27.10 6.31 12.37
CA LEU A 8 25.80 6.11 13.00
C LEU A 8 25.95 5.46 14.37
N THR A 9 25.14 5.89 15.32
CA THR A 9 25.00 5.23 16.61
C THR A 9 23.71 4.41 16.60
N PHE A 10 23.86 3.08 16.58
CA PHE A 10 22.73 2.16 16.66
C PHE A 10 22.25 2.04 18.11
N LYS A 11 20.91 2.00 18.29
CA LYS A 11 20.30 1.74 19.58
C LYS A 11 20.47 0.27 19.95
N ALA A 12 20.79 -0.03 21.20
CA ALA A 12 20.93 -1.41 21.69
C ALA A 12 19.57 -2.10 21.91
N THR A 13 18.48 -1.33 21.98
CA THR A 13 17.13 -1.84 22.20
C THR A 13 16.45 -2.24 20.90
N MET A 14 15.58 -3.25 20.97
CA MET A 14 14.70 -3.62 19.87
C MET A 14 13.77 -2.45 19.52
N ALA A 15 13.61 -2.21 18.22
CA ALA A 15 12.57 -1.33 17.69
C ALA A 15 11.37 -2.16 17.23
N GLN A 16 10.18 -1.58 17.34
CA GLN A 16 8.93 -2.19 16.86
C GLN A 16 8.16 -1.16 16.04
N VAL A 17 7.54 -1.61 14.96
CA VAL A 17 6.68 -0.79 14.11
C VAL A 17 5.45 -1.56 13.68
N SER A 18 4.36 -0.85 13.41
CA SER A 18 3.17 -1.41 12.78
C SER A 18 2.83 -0.64 11.52
N VAL A 19 2.46 -1.34 10.45
CA VAL A 19 2.22 -0.75 9.13
C VAL A 19 0.84 -1.15 8.61
N PRO A 20 0.00 -0.20 8.18
CA PRO A 20 -1.33 -0.50 7.68
C PRO A 20 -1.29 -1.17 6.30
N ALA A 21 -2.30 -1.98 6.01
CA ALA A 21 -2.64 -2.39 4.66
C ALA A 21 -2.98 -1.17 3.81
N THR A 22 -2.80 -1.26 2.51
CA THR A 22 -3.11 -0.16 1.59
C THR A 22 -3.87 -0.64 0.37
N SER A 23 -4.80 0.18 -0.10
CA SER A 23 -5.45 0.03 -1.39
C SER A 23 -5.01 1.16 -2.29
N ALA A 24 -4.35 0.84 -3.38
CA ALA A 24 -3.88 1.80 -4.38
C ALA A 24 -4.88 1.97 -5.52
N ASN A 25 -4.64 2.95 -6.36
CA ASN A 25 -5.40 3.31 -7.56
C ASN A 25 -6.80 3.89 -7.26
N LEU A 26 -7.56 3.31 -6.37
CA LEU A 26 -8.92 3.72 -5.99
C LEU A 26 -9.86 3.94 -7.21
N GLY A 27 -9.75 3.09 -8.24
CA GLY A 27 -10.36 3.28 -9.54
C GLY A 27 -9.50 4.18 -10.44
N PRO A 28 -9.89 5.42 -10.75
CA PRO A 28 -9.25 6.24 -11.79
C PRO A 28 -7.89 6.85 -11.40
N GLY A 29 -7.48 6.74 -10.13
CA GLY A 29 -6.23 7.29 -9.62
C GLY A 29 -5.03 6.37 -9.80
N PHE A 30 -4.90 5.72 -10.95
CA PHE A 30 -3.84 4.77 -11.27
C PHE A 30 -2.44 5.32 -10.98
N ASP A 31 -1.64 4.58 -10.21
CA ASP A 31 -0.29 4.93 -9.74
C ASP A 31 -0.21 6.30 -8.99
N SER A 32 -1.37 6.84 -8.53
CA SER A 32 -1.44 8.16 -7.91
C SER A 32 -2.24 8.22 -6.62
N LEU A 33 -3.31 7.46 -6.48
CA LEU A 33 -4.15 7.53 -5.28
C LEU A 33 -3.96 6.28 -4.43
N GLY A 34 -3.81 6.49 -3.11
CA GLY A 34 -3.69 5.44 -2.10
C GLY A 34 -4.63 5.66 -0.93
N LEU A 35 -4.96 4.58 -0.23
CA LEU A 35 -5.78 4.57 0.97
C LEU A 35 -5.21 3.57 1.97
N ALA A 36 -4.95 4.02 3.20
CA ALA A 36 -4.55 3.15 4.30
C ALA A 36 -5.77 2.53 5.00
N LEU A 37 -5.67 1.24 5.31
CA LEU A 37 -6.74 0.45 5.93
C LEU A 37 -6.28 -0.14 7.26
N GLU A 38 -7.18 -0.23 8.24
CA GLU A 38 -6.88 -0.72 9.59
C GLU A 38 -6.82 -2.25 9.62
N LEU A 39 -5.79 -2.76 8.97
CA LEU A 39 -5.32 -4.14 9.00
C LEU A 39 -3.79 -4.05 8.97
N ARG A 40 -3.08 -4.39 10.05
CA ARG A 40 -1.70 -3.95 10.22
C ARG A 40 -0.73 -5.11 10.41
N ASP A 41 0.31 -5.16 9.60
CA ASP A 41 1.48 -6.00 9.86
C ASP A 41 2.31 -5.40 11.00
N ARG A 42 3.03 -6.25 11.73
CA ARG A 42 3.91 -5.82 12.82
C ARG A 42 5.30 -6.39 12.62
N TYR A 43 6.28 -5.52 12.84
CA TYR A 43 7.68 -5.86 12.67
C TYR A 43 8.46 -5.43 13.89
N ALA A 44 9.42 -6.27 14.34
CA ALA A 44 10.34 -5.94 15.41
C ALA A 44 11.75 -6.32 14.99
N ALA A 45 12.72 -5.45 15.20
CA ALA A 45 14.11 -5.71 14.84
C ALA A 45 15.11 -5.17 15.85
N GLN A 46 16.29 -5.79 15.84
CA GLN A 46 17.47 -5.39 16.61
C GLN A 46 18.71 -5.51 15.73
N VAL A 47 19.62 -4.56 15.88
CA VAL A 47 20.96 -4.64 15.25
C VAL A 47 21.82 -5.62 16.04
N LEU A 48 22.57 -6.47 15.33
CA LEU A 48 23.50 -7.44 15.90
C LEU A 48 24.96 -7.02 15.69
N ASP A 49 25.84 -7.40 16.63
CA ASP A 49 27.27 -7.14 16.54
C ASP A 49 28.01 -8.06 15.60
N ASP A 50 27.44 -9.21 15.28
CA ASP A 50 27.96 -10.19 14.31
C ASP A 50 27.25 -10.05 12.94
N ALA A 51 27.71 -10.83 11.95
CA ALA A 51 27.18 -10.79 10.57
C ALA A 51 25.97 -11.72 10.36
N THR A 52 25.15 -11.93 11.39
CA THR A 52 23.97 -12.81 11.33
C THR A 52 22.73 -12.05 10.86
N PHE A 53 21.95 -12.69 10.00
CA PHE A 53 20.58 -12.29 9.67
C PHE A 53 19.62 -13.37 10.18
N ASP A 54 19.05 -13.12 11.36
CA ASP A 54 18.08 -14.02 12.03
C ASP A 54 16.66 -13.50 11.79
N VAL A 55 15.93 -14.17 10.92
CA VAL A 55 14.58 -13.75 10.47
C VAL A 55 13.56 -14.82 10.82
N ASP A 56 12.56 -14.44 11.60
CA ASP A 56 11.40 -15.26 11.92
C ASP A 56 10.11 -14.60 11.42
N VAL A 57 9.28 -15.38 10.73
CA VAL A 57 8.06 -14.90 10.06
C VAL A 57 6.88 -15.75 10.50
N THR A 58 5.82 -15.11 10.96
CA THR A 58 4.56 -15.76 11.34
C THR A 58 3.38 -15.10 10.62
N GLY A 59 2.27 -15.85 10.48
CA GLY A 59 1.04 -15.35 9.84
C GLY A 59 1.02 -15.52 8.32
N GLU A 60 0.46 -14.56 7.61
CA GLU A 60 0.23 -14.60 6.16
C GLU A 60 1.55 -14.76 5.38
N GLY A 61 1.56 -15.71 4.44
CA GLY A 61 2.70 -15.96 3.55
C GLY A 61 3.95 -16.48 4.23
N SER A 62 3.92 -16.88 5.52
CA SER A 62 5.10 -17.29 6.29
C SER A 62 5.88 -18.45 5.64
N ALA A 63 5.21 -19.33 4.89
CA ALA A 63 5.85 -20.44 4.18
C ALA A 63 6.65 -19.98 2.93
N ASP A 64 6.33 -18.83 2.35
CA ASP A 64 6.88 -18.34 1.08
C ASP A 64 7.88 -17.19 1.25
N VAL A 65 7.82 -16.50 2.40
CA VAL A 65 8.69 -15.35 2.69
C VAL A 65 10.11 -15.84 3.01
N LYS A 66 11.12 -15.16 2.43
CA LYS A 66 12.53 -15.47 2.71
C LYS A 66 12.88 -15.18 4.16
N THR A 67 13.64 -16.10 4.79
CA THR A 67 14.09 -16.01 6.18
C THR A 67 15.60 -15.71 6.29
N ASP A 68 16.16 -15.01 5.30
CA ASP A 68 17.56 -14.63 5.22
C ASP A 68 17.70 -13.15 4.83
N LYS A 69 18.92 -12.73 4.48
CA LYS A 69 19.21 -11.36 3.99
C LYS A 69 18.43 -10.92 2.74
N ASN A 70 17.77 -11.87 2.06
CA ASN A 70 16.93 -11.58 0.89
C ASN A 70 15.47 -11.28 1.27
N ASN A 71 15.12 -11.36 2.54
CA ASN A 71 13.82 -10.89 3.05
C ASN A 71 13.59 -9.43 2.67
N LEU A 72 12.36 -9.08 2.28
CA LEU A 72 12.05 -7.74 1.76
C LEU A 72 12.19 -6.66 2.84
N VAL A 73 11.77 -6.95 4.08
CA VAL A 73 11.96 -6.03 5.22
C VAL A 73 13.45 -5.79 5.49
N ILE A 74 14.28 -6.85 5.48
CA ILE A 74 15.74 -6.72 5.63
C ILE A 74 16.34 -5.86 4.51
N LYS A 75 15.94 -6.09 3.25
CA LYS A 75 16.41 -5.27 2.12
C LYS A 75 16.06 -3.80 2.30
N ALA A 76 14.82 -3.50 2.70
CA ALA A 76 14.38 -2.14 2.96
C ALA A 76 15.14 -1.52 4.16
N MET A 77 15.35 -2.28 5.25
CA MET A 77 16.18 -1.81 6.37
C MET A 77 17.61 -1.46 5.91
N LEU A 78 18.24 -2.34 5.14
CA LEU A 78 19.60 -2.11 4.63
C LEU A 78 19.69 -0.90 3.68
N HIS A 79 18.63 -0.67 2.89
CA HIS A 79 18.52 0.50 2.02
C HIS A 79 18.38 1.80 2.84
N GLY A 80 17.52 1.82 3.86
CA GLY A 80 17.38 2.95 4.79
C GLY A 80 18.67 3.23 5.56
N PHE A 81 19.36 2.22 6.06
CA PHE A 81 20.64 2.37 6.73
C PHE A 81 21.74 2.91 5.78
N GLU A 82 21.75 2.47 4.53
CA GLU A 82 22.70 2.98 3.52
C GLU A 82 22.45 4.45 3.22
N HIS A 83 21.20 4.86 3.09
CA HIS A 83 20.80 6.25 2.92
C HIS A 83 21.30 7.11 4.10
N MET A 84 21.11 6.64 5.34
CA MET A 84 21.62 7.31 6.54
C MET A 84 23.16 7.27 6.69
N GLY A 85 23.86 6.48 5.88
CA GLY A 85 25.32 6.50 5.75
C GLY A 85 26.09 5.29 6.28
N GLN A 86 25.46 4.33 6.97
CA GLN A 86 26.15 3.15 7.49
C GLN A 86 25.19 1.96 7.66
N LYS A 87 25.58 0.78 7.17
CA LYS A 87 24.86 -0.49 7.42
C LYS A 87 25.35 -1.19 8.69
N PRO A 88 24.45 -1.84 9.46
CA PRO A 88 24.85 -2.72 10.55
C PRO A 88 25.52 -3.99 10.02
N LYS A 89 26.19 -4.74 10.89
CA LYS A 89 26.78 -6.03 10.54
C LYS A 89 25.73 -7.10 10.33
N GLY A 90 24.74 -7.16 11.24
CA GLY A 90 23.64 -8.12 11.21
C GLY A 90 22.36 -7.57 11.82
N ILE A 91 21.26 -8.28 11.62
CA ILE A 91 19.92 -7.90 12.04
C ILE A 91 19.17 -9.15 12.51
N ALA A 92 18.53 -9.06 13.68
CA ALA A 92 17.47 -9.95 14.06
C ALA A 92 16.12 -9.29 13.73
N LEU A 93 15.23 -10.02 13.05
CA LEU A 93 13.92 -9.54 12.61
C LEU A 93 12.82 -10.54 13.00
N ARG A 94 11.73 -10.04 13.52
CA ARG A 94 10.50 -10.79 13.79
C ARG A 94 9.35 -10.12 13.05
N GLN A 95 8.61 -10.89 12.26
CA GLN A 95 7.49 -10.45 11.44
C GLN A 95 6.21 -11.17 11.87
N LEU A 96 5.15 -10.40 12.09
CA LEU A 96 3.78 -10.89 12.19
C LEU A 96 2.99 -10.28 11.02
N ASN A 97 2.79 -11.09 9.98
CA ASN A 97 2.07 -10.69 8.79
C ASN A 97 0.58 -11.02 8.94
N VAL A 98 -0.26 -10.03 8.76
CA VAL A 98 -1.73 -10.14 8.80
C VAL A 98 -2.34 -9.74 7.46
N ILE A 99 -1.63 -8.92 6.69
CA ILE A 99 -2.06 -8.44 5.37
C ILE A 99 -1.94 -9.58 4.35
N PRO A 100 -3.03 -9.97 3.66
CA PRO A 100 -3.00 -11.05 2.67
C PRO A 100 -2.04 -10.76 1.51
N HIS A 101 -1.11 -11.68 1.26
CA HIS A 101 -0.08 -11.51 0.24
C HIS A 101 -0.64 -11.70 -1.19
N GLY A 102 -0.21 -10.86 -2.14
CA GLY A 102 -0.58 -10.97 -3.56
C GLY A 102 -2.07 -10.78 -3.84
N ARG A 103 -2.77 -10.03 -2.98
CA ARG A 103 -4.21 -9.78 -3.10
C ARG A 103 -4.59 -8.31 -3.25
N GLY A 104 -3.62 -7.44 -3.60
CA GLY A 104 -3.89 -6.01 -3.84
C GLY A 104 -4.16 -5.20 -2.57
N LEU A 105 -3.60 -5.63 -1.43
CA LEU A 105 -3.73 -4.95 -0.13
C LEU A 105 -2.40 -4.39 0.39
N GLY A 106 -1.42 -4.19 -0.49
CA GLY A 106 -0.19 -3.47 -0.18
C GLY A 106 0.79 -4.19 0.75
N SER A 107 0.78 -5.55 0.83
CA SER A 107 1.70 -6.29 1.70
C SER A 107 3.19 -6.05 1.38
N SER A 108 3.55 -5.83 0.11
CA SER A 108 4.90 -5.46 -0.30
C SER A 108 5.28 -4.07 0.21
N ALA A 109 4.41 -3.09 0.02
CA ALA A 109 4.60 -1.73 0.53
C ALA A 109 4.70 -1.71 2.06
N ALA A 110 3.87 -2.50 2.76
CA ALA A 110 3.95 -2.64 4.21
C ALA A 110 5.30 -3.20 4.66
N ALA A 111 5.85 -4.20 3.97
CA ALA A 111 7.18 -4.76 4.26
C ALA A 111 8.30 -3.73 4.00
N ILE A 112 8.23 -2.97 2.90
CA ILE A 112 9.20 -1.94 2.56
C ILE A 112 9.17 -0.80 3.59
N VAL A 113 7.98 -0.23 3.85
CA VAL A 113 7.81 0.89 4.80
C VAL A 113 8.18 0.44 6.22
N GLY A 114 7.78 -0.78 6.62
CA GLY A 114 8.17 -1.35 7.90
C GLY A 114 9.69 -1.48 8.06
N GLY A 115 10.39 -1.91 7.00
CA GLY A 115 11.85 -2.00 6.99
C GLY A 115 12.52 -0.63 7.09
N LEU A 116 12.08 0.37 6.34
CA LEU A 116 12.59 1.75 6.40
C LEU A 116 12.34 2.37 7.78
N ALA A 117 11.14 2.21 8.33
CA ALA A 117 10.78 2.72 9.65
C ALA A 117 11.57 2.04 10.78
N LEU A 118 11.82 0.73 10.70
CA LEU A 118 12.70 0.02 11.64
C LEU A 118 14.13 0.56 11.56
N ALA A 119 14.67 0.76 10.34
CA ALA A 119 16.01 1.33 10.17
C ALA A 119 16.10 2.72 10.82
N ARG A 120 15.11 3.59 10.57
CA ARG A 120 14.98 4.91 11.20
C ARG A 120 14.95 4.82 12.72
N SER A 121 14.11 3.93 13.25
CA SER A 121 13.90 3.78 14.69
C SER A 121 15.11 3.21 15.42
N LEU A 122 15.97 2.41 14.75
CA LEU A 122 17.17 1.79 15.33
C LEU A 122 18.40 2.72 15.35
N VAL A 123 18.34 3.90 14.74
CA VAL A 123 19.43 4.88 14.73
C VAL A 123 19.11 6.01 15.68
N LEU A 124 20.11 6.48 16.46
CA LEU A 124 19.99 7.67 17.28
C LEU A 124 19.88 8.90 16.36
N GLY A 125 18.79 9.67 16.48
CA GLY A 125 18.52 10.79 15.56
C GLY A 125 18.06 10.33 14.15
N GLY A 126 17.57 9.10 14.02
CA GLY A 126 17.16 8.55 12.72
C GLY A 126 16.02 9.32 12.05
N GLU A 127 15.14 9.96 12.80
CA GLU A 127 14.03 10.78 12.28
C GLU A 127 14.50 12.02 11.49
N GLN A 128 15.68 12.56 11.84
CA GLN A 128 16.32 13.66 11.11
C GLN A 128 17.13 13.17 9.89
N LEU A 129 17.51 11.90 9.87
CA LEU A 129 18.34 11.29 8.82
C LEU A 129 17.52 10.52 7.79
N LEU A 130 16.26 10.23 8.08
CA LEU A 130 15.33 9.55 7.19
C LEU A 130 13.92 10.05 7.50
N THR A 131 13.52 11.13 6.87
CA THR A 131 12.21 11.77 6.99
C THR A 131 11.09 10.94 6.33
N ASP A 132 9.84 11.28 6.56
CA ASP A 132 8.72 10.62 5.88
C ASP A 132 8.78 10.82 4.35
N GLU A 133 9.20 11.99 3.88
CA GLU A 133 9.39 12.27 2.45
C GLU A 133 10.48 11.38 1.86
N GLU A 134 11.62 11.23 2.54
CA GLU A 134 12.69 10.33 2.11
C GLU A 134 12.25 8.86 2.18
N MET A 135 11.44 8.45 3.17
CA MET A 135 10.86 7.10 3.21
C MET A 135 9.94 6.84 2.02
N ILE A 136 9.14 7.82 1.61
CA ILE A 136 8.29 7.70 0.42
C ILE A 136 9.14 7.57 -0.83
N SER A 137 10.18 8.38 -0.99
CA SER A 137 11.10 8.31 -2.14
C SER A 137 11.80 6.95 -2.21
N LEU A 138 12.51 6.54 -1.16
CA LEU A 138 13.24 5.26 -1.10
C LEU A 138 12.31 4.05 -1.23
N GLY A 139 11.12 4.12 -0.61
CA GLY A 139 10.12 3.07 -0.72
C GLY A 139 9.60 2.95 -2.16
N SER A 140 9.39 4.06 -2.84
CA SER A 140 8.96 4.10 -4.24
C SER A 140 10.00 3.53 -5.21
N GLU A 141 11.28 3.75 -4.95
CA GLU A 141 12.38 3.11 -5.71
C GLU A 141 12.33 1.58 -5.60
N LEU A 142 12.07 1.07 -4.39
CA LEU A 142 11.99 -0.38 -4.13
C LEU A 142 10.73 -1.03 -4.67
N GLU A 143 9.59 -0.35 -4.61
CA GLU A 143 8.27 -0.86 -5.04
C GLU A 143 8.02 -0.62 -6.54
N GLY A 144 8.58 0.44 -7.09
CA GLY A 144 8.40 0.87 -8.48
C GLY A 144 7.22 1.83 -8.70
N HIS A 145 6.46 2.17 -7.66
CA HIS A 145 5.37 3.16 -7.68
C HIS A 145 5.07 3.70 -6.27
N PRO A 146 4.60 4.97 -6.15
CA PRO A 146 4.53 5.65 -4.86
C PRO A 146 3.20 5.47 -4.11
N ASP A 147 2.12 5.06 -4.75
CA ASP A 147 0.75 5.11 -4.26
C ASP A 147 0.52 4.32 -2.96
N ASN A 148 0.95 3.04 -2.90
CA ASN A 148 0.88 2.22 -1.69
C ASN A 148 1.86 2.71 -0.63
N ILE A 149 3.07 3.12 -1.03
CA ILE A 149 4.10 3.59 -0.11
C ILE A 149 3.65 4.86 0.61
N ALA A 150 3.15 5.85 -0.12
CA ALA A 150 2.66 7.09 0.48
C ALA A 150 1.52 6.84 1.48
N ALA A 151 0.57 5.97 1.14
CA ALA A 151 -0.51 5.60 2.06
C ALA A 151 0.00 4.84 3.28
N ALA A 152 0.97 3.94 3.14
CA ALA A 152 1.56 3.21 4.26
C ALA A 152 2.38 4.11 5.19
N VAL A 153 3.04 5.16 4.66
CA VAL A 153 3.83 6.12 5.46
C VAL A 153 2.94 7.16 6.15
N LEU A 154 1.96 7.74 5.42
CA LEU A 154 1.20 8.90 5.88
C LEU A 154 -0.14 8.55 6.54
N GLY A 155 -0.72 7.40 6.21
CA GLY A 155 -2.09 7.05 6.59
C GLY A 155 -3.15 7.83 5.79
N GLY A 156 -4.42 7.57 6.07
CA GLY A 156 -5.55 8.19 5.41
C GLY A 156 -5.63 7.87 3.93
N ALA A 157 -6.17 8.82 3.16
CA ALA A 157 -6.05 8.81 1.71
C ALA A 157 -4.88 9.70 1.29
N THR A 158 -4.22 9.34 0.18
CA THR A 158 -3.03 10.06 -0.30
C THR A 158 -3.08 10.31 -1.79
N ILE A 159 -2.46 11.43 -2.19
CA ILE A 159 -2.07 11.68 -3.58
C ILE A 159 -0.57 11.47 -3.65
N ALA A 160 -0.12 10.62 -4.55
CA ALA A 160 1.29 10.34 -4.78
C ALA A 160 1.67 10.60 -6.23
N TRP A 161 2.92 10.94 -6.47
CA TRP A 161 3.45 11.19 -7.81
C TRP A 161 4.94 10.92 -7.87
N VAL A 162 5.48 10.78 -9.08
CA VAL A 162 6.90 10.63 -9.33
C VAL A 162 7.42 11.88 -10.01
N ASP A 163 8.51 12.44 -9.51
CA ASP A 163 9.23 13.52 -10.17
C ASP A 163 10.14 12.95 -11.26
N ARG A 164 9.88 13.34 -12.50
CA ARG A 164 10.67 12.91 -13.67
C ARG A 164 12.03 13.61 -13.79
N THR A 165 12.25 14.69 -13.06
CA THR A 165 13.48 15.50 -13.14
C THR A 165 14.53 15.08 -12.12
N SER A 166 14.15 14.41 -11.04
CA SER A 166 15.02 13.96 -9.93
C SER A 166 14.99 12.45 -9.76
N GLU A 167 15.64 11.70 -10.65
CA GLU A 167 15.87 10.25 -10.55
C GLU A 167 14.63 9.40 -10.24
N ASN A 168 13.43 9.85 -10.68
CA ASN A 168 12.13 9.21 -10.40
C ASN A 168 11.79 9.13 -8.90
N SER A 169 12.14 10.13 -8.11
CA SER A 169 11.77 10.16 -6.69
C SER A 169 10.25 10.18 -6.51
N GLY A 170 9.75 9.30 -5.65
CA GLY A 170 8.35 9.28 -5.28
C GLY A 170 8.03 10.33 -4.22
N HIS A 171 6.89 10.97 -4.34
CA HIS A 171 6.34 11.96 -3.41
C HIS A 171 4.91 11.59 -3.02
N GLY A 172 4.44 12.12 -1.89
CA GLY A 172 3.08 11.92 -1.45
C GLY A 172 2.60 13.00 -0.49
N VAL A 173 1.30 13.26 -0.53
CA VAL A 173 0.62 14.12 0.44
C VAL A 173 -0.65 13.45 0.93
N ALA A 174 -0.94 13.59 2.21
CA ALA A 174 -2.20 13.11 2.77
C ALA A 174 -3.35 14.04 2.39
N ILE A 175 -4.51 13.46 2.12
CA ILE A 175 -5.77 14.18 1.93
C ILE A 175 -6.77 13.76 3.01
N LYS A 176 -7.56 14.73 3.47
CA LYS A 176 -8.58 14.47 4.49
C LYS A 176 -9.67 13.57 3.91
N VAL A 177 -10.06 12.55 4.67
CA VAL A 177 -11.18 11.68 4.33
C VAL A 177 -12.42 12.14 5.11
N ASP A 178 -13.58 12.21 4.45
CA ASP A 178 -14.86 12.45 5.12
C ASP A 178 -15.11 11.29 6.11
N PRO A 179 -15.36 11.56 7.41
CA PRO A 179 -15.52 10.54 8.44
C PRO A 179 -16.72 9.60 8.22
N LYS A 180 -17.63 9.94 7.31
CA LYS A 180 -18.75 9.07 6.93
C LYS A 180 -18.32 7.94 6.01
N ILE A 181 -17.19 8.07 5.33
CA ILE A 181 -16.69 7.05 4.41
C ILE A 181 -16.11 5.87 5.19
N LYS A 182 -16.59 4.69 4.86
CA LYS A 182 -16.13 3.40 5.39
C LYS A 182 -15.63 2.53 4.26
N ALA A 183 -14.80 1.55 4.57
CA ALA A 183 -14.26 0.60 3.62
C ALA A 183 -14.78 -0.81 3.89
N LEU A 184 -15.20 -1.49 2.81
CA LEU A 184 -15.48 -2.92 2.80
C LEU A 184 -14.57 -3.57 1.74
N VAL A 185 -13.83 -4.59 2.12
CA VAL A 185 -12.90 -5.29 1.24
C VAL A 185 -13.35 -6.73 1.05
N PHE A 186 -13.44 -7.16 -0.20
CA PHE A 186 -13.67 -8.55 -0.58
C PHE A 186 -12.35 -9.19 -1.00
N VAL A 187 -11.87 -10.14 -0.22
CA VAL A 187 -10.59 -10.81 -0.42
C VAL A 187 -10.83 -12.22 -0.99
N PRO A 188 -10.40 -12.53 -2.23
CA PRO A 188 -10.51 -13.88 -2.78
C PRO A 188 -9.36 -14.76 -2.31
N GLU A 189 -9.50 -16.08 -2.45
CA GLU A 189 -8.38 -17.02 -2.24
C GLU A 189 -7.29 -16.89 -3.31
N ALA A 190 -7.66 -16.48 -4.51
CA ALA A 190 -6.74 -16.34 -5.65
C ALA A 190 -5.68 -15.26 -5.40
N HIS A 191 -4.47 -15.49 -5.92
CA HIS A 191 -3.36 -14.55 -5.90
C HIS A 191 -3.10 -14.00 -7.29
N LEU A 192 -2.71 -12.73 -7.40
CA LEU A 192 -2.25 -12.11 -8.63
C LEU A 192 -1.01 -11.25 -8.35
N ALA A 193 0.11 -11.61 -8.95
CA ALA A 193 1.32 -10.79 -8.84
C ALA A 193 1.12 -9.45 -9.57
N THR A 194 1.48 -8.33 -8.93
CA THR A 194 1.36 -6.97 -9.49
C THR A 194 2.07 -6.86 -10.84
N SER A 195 3.27 -7.47 -10.97
CA SER A 195 4.02 -7.49 -12.23
C SER A 195 3.28 -8.19 -13.37
N LYS A 196 2.49 -9.25 -13.07
CA LYS A 196 1.66 -9.93 -14.06
C LYS A 196 0.46 -9.06 -14.45
N ALA A 197 -0.20 -8.44 -13.49
CA ALA A 197 -1.32 -7.53 -13.74
C ALA A 197 -0.89 -6.30 -14.57
N ARG A 198 0.32 -5.78 -14.34
CA ARG A 198 0.86 -4.62 -15.06
C ARG A 198 1.15 -4.92 -16.53
N LYS A 199 1.56 -6.16 -16.87
CA LYS A 199 1.80 -6.61 -18.26
C LYS A 199 0.54 -6.70 -19.12
N LEU A 200 -0.64 -6.66 -18.53
CA LEU A 200 -1.93 -6.68 -19.25
C LEU A 200 -2.37 -5.28 -19.70
N LEU A 201 -1.68 -4.24 -19.27
CA LEU A 201 -2.02 -2.87 -19.66
C LEU A 201 -1.56 -2.58 -21.09
N PRO A 202 -2.37 -1.88 -21.89
CA PRO A 202 -1.98 -1.47 -23.24
C PRO A 202 -0.93 -0.36 -23.18
N GLU A 203 -0.11 -0.25 -24.20
CA GLU A 203 0.86 0.86 -24.35
C GLU A 203 0.18 2.21 -24.60
N THR A 204 -1.00 2.21 -25.20
CA THR A 204 -1.79 3.42 -25.51
C THR A 204 -3.26 3.19 -25.19
N ILE A 205 -3.95 4.27 -24.84
CA ILE A 205 -5.40 4.29 -24.62
C ILE A 205 -6.05 5.37 -25.49
N PRO A 206 -7.35 5.26 -25.79
CA PRO A 206 -8.08 6.33 -26.48
C PRO A 206 -8.01 7.64 -25.71
N HIS A 207 -7.76 8.75 -26.43
CA HIS A 207 -7.67 10.08 -25.81
C HIS A 207 -8.94 10.46 -25.03
N GLN A 208 -10.11 10.03 -25.52
CA GLN A 208 -11.39 10.25 -24.85
C GLN A 208 -11.45 9.57 -23.48
N ASP A 209 -10.95 8.33 -23.39
CA ASP A 209 -10.89 7.58 -22.11
C ASP A 209 -9.93 8.25 -21.13
N ALA A 210 -8.78 8.77 -21.62
CA ALA A 210 -7.83 9.52 -20.80
C ALA A 210 -8.46 10.79 -20.22
N VAL A 211 -9.22 11.56 -21.03
CA VAL A 211 -9.93 12.78 -20.59
C VAL A 211 -10.99 12.45 -19.53
N LEU A 212 -11.77 11.40 -19.78
CA LEU A 212 -12.80 10.96 -18.83
C LEU A 212 -12.16 10.50 -17.51
N ASN A 213 -11.12 9.69 -17.58
CA ASN A 213 -10.41 9.20 -16.40
C ASN A 213 -9.77 10.34 -15.58
N ALA A 214 -9.18 11.33 -16.25
CA ALA A 214 -8.63 12.51 -15.57
C ALA A 214 -9.73 13.28 -14.78
N SER A 215 -10.92 13.43 -15.38
CA SER A 215 -12.06 14.06 -14.68
C SER A 215 -12.53 13.23 -13.49
N ARG A 216 -12.55 11.90 -13.59
CA ARG A 216 -12.91 10.98 -12.49
C ARG A 216 -11.90 11.02 -11.35
N ALA A 217 -10.61 11.04 -11.66
CA ALA A 217 -9.56 11.15 -10.64
C ALA A 217 -9.66 12.48 -9.87
N ALA A 218 -9.88 13.59 -10.55
CA ALA A 218 -10.10 14.89 -9.90
C ALA A 218 -11.37 14.90 -9.05
N LEU A 219 -12.48 14.31 -9.56
CA LEU A 219 -13.73 14.19 -8.83
C LEU A 219 -13.58 13.32 -7.58
N LEU A 220 -12.78 12.24 -7.64
CA LEU A 220 -12.56 11.32 -6.53
C LEU A 220 -11.89 12.01 -5.34
N VAL A 221 -10.90 12.85 -5.58
CA VAL A 221 -10.27 13.65 -4.52
C VAL A 221 -11.32 14.50 -3.80
N HIS A 222 -12.21 15.17 -4.53
CA HIS A 222 -13.29 15.97 -3.94
C HIS A 222 -14.35 15.10 -3.24
N ALA A 223 -14.70 13.95 -3.83
CA ALA A 223 -15.67 13.03 -3.28
C ALA A 223 -15.21 12.46 -1.91
N ILE A 224 -13.95 12.02 -1.84
CA ILE A 224 -13.34 11.50 -0.60
C ILE A 224 -13.31 12.57 0.51
N GLN A 225 -13.08 13.84 0.15
CA GLN A 225 -12.94 14.90 1.15
C GLN A 225 -14.27 15.46 1.67
N SER A 226 -15.30 15.53 0.85
CA SER A 226 -16.49 16.33 1.18
C SER A 226 -17.81 15.95 0.47
N ARG A 227 -17.75 15.09 -0.55
CA ARG A 227 -18.95 14.72 -1.33
C ARG A 227 -19.01 13.21 -1.57
N PRO A 228 -19.18 12.42 -0.47
CA PRO A 228 -19.22 10.95 -0.60
C PRO A 228 -20.41 10.44 -1.44
N ASP A 229 -21.42 11.25 -1.67
CA ASP A 229 -22.53 10.98 -2.60
C ASP A 229 -22.09 10.84 -4.07
N LEU A 230 -20.90 11.35 -4.43
CA LEU A 230 -20.30 11.26 -5.77
C LEU A 230 -19.35 10.06 -5.94
N LEU A 231 -19.14 9.23 -4.92
CA LEU A 231 -18.19 8.13 -4.96
C LEU A 231 -18.45 7.13 -6.10
N LEU A 232 -19.71 6.84 -6.43
CA LEU A 232 -20.04 5.88 -7.49
C LEU A 232 -19.49 6.35 -8.84
N GLU A 233 -19.72 7.62 -9.20
CA GLU A 233 -19.22 8.20 -10.44
C GLU A 233 -17.70 8.41 -10.38
N ALA A 234 -17.23 8.93 -9.26
CA ALA A 234 -15.82 9.28 -9.06
C ALA A 234 -14.86 8.08 -9.11
N THR A 235 -15.34 6.89 -8.78
CA THR A 235 -14.54 5.64 -8.80
C THR A 235 -14.59 4.88 -10.13
N GLU A 236 -15.16 5.47 -11.19
CA GLU A 236 -15.12 4.90 -12.54
C GLU A 236 -13.70 4.98 -13.10
N ASP A 237 -13.19 3.84 -13.64
CA ASP A 237 -11.84 3.71 -14.18
C ASP A 237 -11.86 3.25 -15.64
N LEU A 238 -11.04 3.89 -16.44
CA LEU A 238 -10.84 3.57 -17.85
C LEU A 238 -9.37 3.26 -18.19
N LEU A 239 -8.48 3.26 -17.18
CA LEU A 239 -7.04 3.08 -17.40
C LEU A 239 -6.56 1.65 -17.18
N HIS A 240 -7.13 0.89 -16.23
CA HIS A 240 -6.48 -0.34 -15.83
C HIS A 240 -7.40 -1.53 -15.54
N GLN A 241 -8.56 -1.36 -14.88
CA GLN A 241 -9.35 -2.49 -14.39
C GLN A 241 -9.87 -3.38 -15.52
N ASN A 242 -10.41 -2.78 -16.58
CA ASN A 242 -10.98 -3.51 -17.71
C ASN A 242 -9.92 -4.32 -18.47
N TYR A 243 -8.70 -3.77 -18.61
CA TYR A 243 -7.60 -4.47 -19.27
C TYR A 243 -7.07 -5.67 -18.46
N ARG A 244 -7.27 -5.65 -17.13
CA ARG A 244 -6.88 -6.72 -16.20
C ARG A 244 -7.99 -7.75 -15.96
N ALA A 245 -9.20 -7.53 -16.51
CA ALA A 245 -10.41 -8.30 -16.23
C ALA A 245 -10.22 -9.81 -16.43
N GLU A 246 -9.53 -10.22 -17.51
CA GLU A 246 -9.29 -11.64 -17.83
C GLU A 246 -8.45 -12.37 -16.78
N ALA A 247 -7.55 -11.67 -16.08
CA ALA A 247 -6.74 -12.27 -15.02
C ALA A 247 -7.51 -12.45 -13.70
N MET A 248 -8.66 -11.78 -13.52
CA MET A 248 -9.45 -11.81 -12.30
C MET A 248 -10.98 -11.73 -12.58
N PRO A 249 -11.53 -12.66 -13.35
CA PRO A 249 -12.91 -12.57 -13.86
C PRO A 249 -13.95 -12.56 -12.74
N LYS A 250 -13.74 -13.28 -11.63
CA LYS A 250 -14.65 -13.28 -10.47
C LYS A 250 -14.72 -11.89 -9.83
N SER A 251 -13.57 -11.22 -9.67
CA SER A 251 -13.51 -9.89 -9.09
C SER A 251 -14.16 -8.84 -9.98
N MET A 252 -13.92 -8.89 -11.32
CA MET A 252 -14.62 -8.00 -12.25
C MET A 252 -16.11 -8.23 -12.26
N THR A 253 -16.58 -9.49 -12.20
CA THR A 253 -18.01 -9.80 -12.08
C THR A 253 -18.60 -9.18 -10.80
N LEU A 254 -17.88 -9.25 -9.66
CA LEU A 254 -18.33 -8.63 -8.41
C LEU A 254 -18.40 -7.11 -8.53
N VAL A 255 -17.35 -6.46 -9.05
CA VAL A 255 -17.34 -5.01 -9.30
C VAL A 255 -18.53 -4.60 -10.16
N THR A 256 -18.75 -5.28 -11.29
CA THR A 256 -19.87 -4.96 -12.21
C THR A 256 -21.24 -5.09 -11.52
N LYS A 257 -21.46 -6.15 -10.74
CA LYS A 257 -22.72 -6.36 -10.01
C LYS A 257 -22.96 -5.28 -8.96
N LEU A 258 -21.91 -4.95 -8.18
CA LEU A 258 -22.02 -3.95 -7.12
C LEU A 258 -22.26 -2.55 -7.72
N ARG A 259 -21.52 -2.18 -8.76
CA ARG A 259 -21.73 -0.88 -9.43
C ARG A 259 -23.12 -0.77 -10.09
N ALA A 260 -23.63 -1.85 -10.69
CA ALA A 260 -24.99 -1.88 -11.23
C ALA A 260 -26.07 -1.71 -10.14
N ALA A 261 -25.76 -2.06 -8.88
CA ALA A 261 -26.61 -1.82 -7.71
C ALA A 261 -26.37 -0.45 -7.04
N GLY A 262 -25.57 0.45 -7.66
CA GLY A 262 -25.28 1.79 -7.12
C GLY A 262 -24.20 1.81 -6.04
N VAL A 263 -23.43 0.73 -5.87
CA VAL A 263 -22.38 0.62 -4.83
C VAL A 263 -21.01 0.97 -5.45
N PRO A 264 -20.26 1.95 -4.88
CA PRO A 264 -18.94 2.34 -5.36
C PRO A 264 -17.89 1.24 -5.14
N ALA A 265 -17.79 0.30 -6.07
CA ALA A 265 -16.86 -0.81 -6.04
C ALA A 265 -15.77 -0.67 -7.12
N MET A 266 -14.54 -1.04 -6.75
CA MET A 266 -13.37 -1.00 -7.63
C MET A 266 -12.36 -2.08 -7.23
N MET A 267 -11.38 -2.36 -8.08
CA MET A 267 -10.25 -3.21 -7.70
C MET A 267 -9.39 -2.51 -6.65
N SER A 268 -8.94 -3.25 -5.65
CA SER A 268 -7.94 -2.80 -4.70
C SER A 268 -6.54 -2.99 -5.29
N GLY A 269 -5.83 -1.91 -5.54
CA GLY A 269 -4.51 -1.94 -6.17
C GLY A 269 -4.50 -2.65 -7.54
N ALA A 270 -3.65 -3.65 -7.68
CA ALA A 270 -3.63 -4.51 -8.88
C ALA A 270 -4.69 -5.62 -8.86
N GLY A 271 -5.48 -5.72 -7.82
CA GLY A 271 -6.39 -6.82 -7.54
C GLY A 271 -5.66 -8.05 -6.94
N PRO A 272 -6.34 -9.18 -6.78
CA PRO A 272 -7.72 -9.44 -7.15
C PRO A 272 -8.77 -9.08 -6.08
N SER A 273 -8.40 -8.43 -4.96
CA SER A 273 -9.39 -7.92 -4.00
C SER A 273 -10.24 -6.79 -4.58
N VAL A 274 -11.47 -6.69 -4.11
CA VAL A 274 -12.40 -5.60 -4.47
C VAL A 274 -12.60 -4.71 -3.25
N LEU A 275 -12.38 -3.41 -3.42
CA LEU A 275 -12.66 -2.38 -2.44
C LEU A 275 -14.03 -1.75 -2.73
N VAL A 276 -14.81 -1.52 -1.69
CA VAL A 276 -16.01 -0.69 -1.70
C VAL A 276 -15.79 0.48 -0.74
N LEU A 277 -15.92 1.71 -1.23
CA LEU A 277 -15.99 2.91 -0.40
C LEU A 277 -17.47 3.32 -0.26
N HIS A 278 -17.95 3.48 0.96
CA HIS A 278 -19.39 3.65 1.17
C HIS A 278 -19.72 4.50 2.41
N THR A 279 -20.95 4.98 2.43
CA THR A 279 -21.59 5.62 3.58
C THR A 279 -22.83 4.85 4.06
N LEU A 280 -22.93 3.58 3.67
CA LEU A 280 -24.07 2.69 3.93
C LEU A 280 -24.24 2.39 5.43
N ASP A 281 -25.46 2.11 5.84
CA ASP A 281 -25.74 1.57 7.16
C ASP A 281 -25.41 0.06 7.26
N ASP A 282 -25.55 -0.51 8.46
CA ASP A 282 -25.15 -1.90 8.69
C ASP A 282 -26.03 -2.92 7.92
N LEU A 283 -27.32 -2.64 7.69
CA LEU A 283 -28.22 -3.52 6.94
C LEU A 283 -27.87 -3.52 5.46
N GLU A 284 -27.57 -2.34 4.91
CA GLU A 284 -27.13 -2.17 3.52
C GLU A 284 -25.79 -2.86 3.29
N VAL A 285 -24.83 -2.73 4.22
CA VAL A 285 -23.53 -3.42 4.15
C VAL A 285 -23.70 -4.93 4.16
N GLU A 286 -24.60 -5.48 5.00
CA GLU A 286 -24.87 -6.93 4.98
C GLU A 286 -25.48 -7.40 3.66
N ALA A 287 -26.31 -6.58 3.01
CA ALA A 287 -26.81 -6.88 1.67
C ALA A 287 -25.69 -6.89 0.62
N VAL A 288 -24.76 -5.94 0.70
CA VAL A 288 -23.58 -5.87 -0.18
C VAL A 288 -22.66 -7.09 0.03
N ILE A 289 -22.42 -7.50 1.28
CA ILE A 289 -21.60 -8.68 1.62
C ILE A 289 -22.18 -9.95 0.97
N LYS A 290 -23.50 -10.12 0.97
CA LYS A 290 -24.16 -11.29 0.37
C LYS A 290 -23.91 -11.41 -1.14
N VAL A 291 -23.66 -10.32 -1.85
CA VAL A 291 -23.36 -10.34 -3.30
C VAL A 291 -22.02 -11.05 -3.58
N GLY A 292 -21.03 -10.92 -2.69
CA GLY A 292 -19.71 -11.56 -2.80
C GLY A 292 -19.61 -12.92 -2.10
N ALA A 293 -20.64 -13.36 -1.40
CA ALA A 293 -20.59 -14.56 -0.57
C ALA A 293 -20.21 -15.82 -1.37
N GLY A 294 -19.39 -16.69 -0.73
CA GLY A 294 -18.92 -17.95 -1.30
C GLY A 294 -17.71 -17.88 -2.22
N ALA A 295 -17.35 -16.68 -2.71
CA ALA A 295 -16.15 -16.47 -3.55
C ALA A 295 -15.11 -15.55 -2.90
N PHE A 296 -15.52 -14.77 -1.91
CA PHE A 296 -14.69 -13.78 -1.22
C PHE A 296 -14.93 -13.80 0.29
N ALA A 297 -13.86 -13.60 1.06
CA ALA A 297 -13.96 -13.21 2.46
C ALA A 297 -14.20 -11.69 2.51
N ALA A 298 -15.31 -11.28 3.10
CA ALA A 298 -15.64 -9.87 3.27
C ALA A 298 -15.10 -9.35 4.61
N GLN A 299 -14.40 -8.20 4.58
CA GLN A 299 -13.83 -7.57 5.76
C GLN A 299 -14.28 -6.10 5.82
N LYS A 300 -14.96 -5.73 6.89
CA LYS A 300 -15.26 -4.32 7.22
C LYS A 300 -14.01 -3.73 7.86
N LEU A 301 -13.34 -2.80 7.19
CA LEU A 301 -12.12 -2.18 7.67
C LEU A 301 -12.35 -0.68 7.90
N ALA A 302 -11.80 -0.15 8.99
CA ALA A 302 -11.70 1.29 9.13
C ALA A 302 -10.62 1.83 8.19
N ILE A 303 -10.74 3.10 7.79
CA ILE A 303 -9.65 3.82 7.14
C ILE A 303 -8.66 4.19 8.25
N SER A 304 -7.41 3.76 8.09
CA SER A 304 -6.37 4.04 9.07
C SER A 304 -5.95 5.51 8.96
N THR A 305 -6.16 6.27 10.02
CA THR A 305 -5.81 7.71 10.05
C THR A 305 -4.32 7.96 10.23
N HIS A 306 -3.57 6.93 10.63
CA HIS A 306 -2.13 6.97 10.82
C HIS A 306 -1.45 5.99 9.85
N GLY A 307 -0.29 6.36 9.37
CA GLY A 307 0.57 5.50 8.59
C GLY A 307 1.35 4.51 9.48
N VAL A 308 2.62 4.34 9.18
CA VAL A 308 3.52 3.53 10.00
C VAL A 308 3.73 4.14 11.37
N GLU A 309 3.58 3.33 12.42
CA GLU A 309 3.75 3.69 13.83
C GLU A 309 4.87 2.89 14.47
#